data_e17703b4933508f429e36856d3e05dbb
#
_entry.id   e17703b4933508f429e36856d3e05dbb
#
_cell.length_a   1.000
_cell.length_b   1.000
_cell.length_c   1.000
_cell.angle_alpha   90.00
_cell.angle_beta   90.00
_cell.angle_gamma   90.00
#
_symmetry.space_group_name_H-M   'P 1'
#
loop_
_entity.id
_entity.type
_entity.pdbx_description
1 polymer ?
#
loop_
_entity_poly.entity_id
_entity_poly.type
_entity_poly.pdbx_seq_one_letter_code
_entity_poly.pdbx_strand_id
1 'polypeptide(L)'
;FTIDEQLYETLANDQAFYLRAEPLRHPLIFYLGHTAVFYVNKLIVAKVIEERINPHYEALFSIGVDEMSWDDLNDDNYDWPSVAEVKAYRDQVRAMVDHVIETLPLALPIDWDNPFWAIMMGIEHSRIHLETSSVIIRRLPLDQVRPLPLWEICEESGVAPQNQLLSV
;
A
#
# COMPACT_ATOMS: atom_id res chain seq x y z
N PHE A 1 8.70 0.67 -1.62
CA PHE A 1 8.61 -0.28 -0.50
C PHE A 1 9.02 0.35 0.83
N THR A 2 10.26 0.84 0.96
CA THR A 2 10.81 1.30 2.26
C THR A 2 9.95 2.36 2.94
N ILE A 3 9.54 3.42 2.23
CA ILE A 3 8.71 4.50 2.81
C ILE A 3 7.34 3.97 3.24
N ASP A 4 6.73 3.12 2.44
CA ASP A 4 5.46 2.48 2.75
C ASP A 4 5.56 1.63 4.03
N GLU A 5 6.60 0.83 4.16
CA GLU A 5 6.85 0.02 5.35
C GLU A 5 7.13 0.87 6.60
N GLN A 6 7.89 1.95 6.45
CA GLN A 6 8.16 2.89 7.53
C GLN A 6 6.89 3.58 8.06
N LEU A 7 5.90 3.81 7.19
CA LEU A 7 4.61 4.33 7.65
C LEU A 7 3.98 3.40 8.70
N TYR A 8 4.01 2.09 8.48
CA TYR A 8 3.44 1.11 9.41
C TYR A 8 4.25 0.93 10.70
N GLU A 9 5.48 1.42 10.77
CA GLU A 9 6.25 1.47 12.03
C GLU A 9 5.66 2.46 13.04
N THR A 10 4.78 3.35 12.60
CA THR A 10 3.99 4.22 13.49
C THR A 10 2.93 3.47 14.28
N LEU A 11 2.62 2.22 13.96
CA LEU A 11 1.71 1.39 14.73
C LEU A 11 2.39 0.85 15.99
N ALA A 12 1.69 0.90 17.11
CA ALA A 12 2.25 0.52 18.41
C ALA A 12 2.46 -0.99 18.58
N ASN A 13 1.63 -1.79 17.91
CA ASN A 13 1.63 -3.25 18.00
C ASN A 13 0.90 -3.87 16.79
N ASP A 14 1.01 -5.20 16.63
CA ASP A 14 0.41 -5.92 15.51
C ASP A 14 -1.13 -5.89 15.53
N GLN A 15 -1.76 -5.73 16.68
CA GLN A 15 -3.23 -5.65 16.77
C GLN A 15 -3.77 -4.42 16.05
N ALA A 16 -3.02 -3.33 16.02
CA ALA A 16 -3.41 -2.11 15.32
C ALA A 16 -3.65 -2.32 13.81
N PHE A 17 -2.99 -3.32 13.20
CA PHE A 17 -3.20 -3.66 11.79
C PHE A 17 -4.58 -4.20 11.49
N TYR A 18 -5.27 -4.80 12.46
CA TYR A 18 -6.57 -5.47 12.28
C TYR A 18 -7.74 -4.60 12.75
N LEU A 19 -7.46 -3.43 13.34
CA LEU A 19 -8.51 -2.52 13.76
C LEU A 19 -9.14 -1.81 12.56
N ARG A 20 -10.46 -1.81 12.52
CA ARG A 20 -11.23 -1.06 11.53
C ARG A 20 -11.41 0.39 11.99
N ALA A 21 -10.47 1.25 11.64
CA ALA A 21 -10.51 2.67 11.96
C ALA A 21 -11.50 3.47 11.10
N GLU A 22 -11.86 2.94 9.92
CA GLU A 22 -12.78 3.56 8.97
C GLU A 22 -13.78 2.51 8.45
N PRO A 23 -15.10 2.69 8.69
CA PRO A 23 -16.11 1.70 8.32
C PRO A 23 -16.16 1.35 6.82
N LEU A 24 -15.76 2.30 5.96
CA LEU A 24 -15.76 2.11 4.51
C LEU A 24 -14.39 1.71 3.94
N ARG A 25 -13.52 1.17 4.79
CA ARG A 25 -12.18 0.73 4.40
C ARG A 25 -11.84 -0.61 5.04
N HIS A 26 -10.99 -1.37 4.38
CA HIS A 26 -10.35 -2.53 4.97
C HIS A 26 -9.42 -2.14 6.13
N PRO A 27 -9.11 -3.05 7.05
CA PRO A 27 -8.08 -2.83 8.07
C PRO A 27 -6.69 -2.69 7.43
N LEU A 28 -5.74 -2.10 8.16
CA LEU A 28 -4.41 -1.79 7.64
C LEU A 28 -3.61 -3.02 7.16
N ILE A 29 -3.90 -4.21 7.69
CA ILE A 29 -3.29 -5.46 7.23
C ILE A 29 -3.55 -5.70 5.74
N PHE A 30 -4.76 -5.35 5.25
CA PHE A 30 -5.08 -5.41 3.83
C PHE A 30 -4.12 -4.54 3.02
N TYR A 31 -3.96 -3.27 3.39
CA TYR A 31 -3.12 -2.33 2.62
C TYR A 31 -1.64 -2.68 2.68
N LEU A 32 -1.18 -3.26 3.80
CA LEU A 32 0.17 -3.79 3.90
C LEU A 32 0.45 -4.86 2.83
N GLY A 33 -0.49 -5.78 2.60
CA GLY A 33 -0.38 -6.80 1.54
C GLY A 33 -0.65 -6.25 0.15
N HIS A 34 -1.67 -5.41 0.02
CA HIS A 34 -2.21 -4.90 -1.23
C HIS A 34 -1.19 -4.18 -2.11
N THR A 35 -0.37 -3.29 -1.52
CA THR A 35 0.66 -2.55 -2.28
C THR A 35 1.71 -3.48 -2.89
N ALA A 36 2.04 -4.59 -2.25
CA ALA A 36 2.95 -5.59 -2.81
C ALA A 36 2.26 -6.47 -3.88
N VAL A 37 1.06 -6.96 -3.58
CA VAL A 37 0.26 -7.79 -4.50
C VAL A 37 0.01 -7.08 -5.83
N PHE A 38 -0.17 -5.78 -5.81
CA PHE A 38 -0.37 -4.99 -7.02
C PHE A 38 0.76 -5.18 -8.04
N TYR A 39 2.04 -5.15 -7.59
CA TYR A 39 3.17 -5.39 -8.49
C TYR A 39 3.09 -6.76 -9.14
N VAL A 40 2.86 -7.82 -8.36
CA VAL A 40 2.78 -9.19 -8.89
C VAL A 40 1.67 -9.30 -9.92
N ASN A 41 0.45 -8.84 -9.58
CA ASN A 41 -0.69 -8.91 -10.47
C ASN A 41 -0.47 -8.12 -11.78
N LYS A 42 0.11 -6.91 -11.71
CA LYS A 42 0.36 -6.11 -12.91
C LYS A 42 1.51 -6.66 -13.76
N LEU A 43 2.54 -7.22 -13.14
CA LEU A 43 3.65 -7.84 -13.88
C LEU A 43 3.22 -9.14 -14.57
N ILE A 44 2.31 -9.94 -13.97
CA ILE A 44 1.68 -11.08 -14.63
C ILE A 44 0.85 -10.63 -15.85
N VAL A 45 0.00 -9.61 -15.69
CA VAL A 45 -0.82 -9.07 -16.79
C VAL A 45 0.06 -8.53 -17.92
N ALA A 46 1.14 -7.84 -17.58
CA ALA A 46 2.13 -7.34 -18.54
C ALA A 46 3.03 -8.44 -19.14
N LYS A 47 2.88 -9.70 -18.71
CA LYS A 47 3.69 -10.85 -19.14
C LYS A 47 5.21 -10.66 -18.90
N VAL A 48 5.54 -9.91 -17.86
CA VAL A 48 6.93 -9.68 -17.42
C VAL A 48 7.41 -10.83 -16.54
N ILE A 49 6.51 -11.38 -15.74
CA ILE A 49 6.71 -12.60 -14.95
C ILE A 49 5.63 -13.61 -15.31
N GLU A 50 5.96 -14.89 -15.19
CA GLU A 50 5.04 -15.99 -15.51
C GLU A 50 4.47 -16.65 -14.25
N GLU A 51 5.23 -16.64 -13.16
CA GLU A 51 4.88 -17.35 -11.92
C GLU A 51 4.43 -16.37 -10.83
N ARG A 52 3.43 -16.80 -10.09
CA ARG A 52 2.94 -16.11 -8.89
C ARG A 52 3.78 -16.50 -7.68
N ILE A 53 3.95 -15.58 -6.73
CA ILE A 53 4.66 -15.84 -5.48
C ILE A 53 3.73 -16.57 -4.50
N ASN A 54 2.51 -16.05 -4.32
CA ASN A 54 1.49 -16.65 -3.47
C ASN A 54 0.09 -16.34 -4.03
N PRO A 55 -0.49 -17.25 -4.84
CA PRO A 55 -1.79 -17.02 -5.47
C PRO A 55 -2.92 -16.71 -4.49
N HIS A 56 -2.86 -17.28 -3.27
CA HIS A 56 -3.86 -17.01 -2.24
C HIS A 56 -3.79 -15.55 -1.76
N TYR A 57 -2.59 -15.05 -1.44
CA TYR A 57 -2.41 -13.65 -1.03
C TYR A 57 -2.72 -12.68 -2.18
N GLU A 58 -2.34 -13.01 -3.38
CA GLU A 58 -2.57 -12.20 -4.58
C GLU A 58 -4.05 -12.07 -4.93
N ALA A 59 -4.87 -13.04 -4.54
CA ALA A 59 -6.32 -12.93 -4.59
C ALA A 59 -6.88 -12.17 -3.38
N LEU A 60 -6.48 -12.54 -2.16
CA LEU A 60 -6.98 -11.96 -0.91
C LEU A 60 -6.79 -10.45 -0.84
N PHE A 61 -5.59 -9.97 -1.14
CA PHE A 61 -5.25 -8.55 -1.06
C PHE A 61 -5.59 -7.74 -2.32
N SER A 62 -6.32 -8.30 -3.28
CA SER A 62 -6.87 -7.59 -4.44
C SER A 62 -8.38 -7.40 -4.40
N ILE A 63 -9.06 -7.91 -3.38
CA ILE A 63 -10.51 -7.80 -3.26
C ILE A 63 -10.94 -6.35 -3.08
N GLY A 64 -12.00 -5.95 -3.80
CA GLY A 64 -12.61 -4.63 -3.66
C GLY A 64 -11.83 -3.47 -4.30
N VAL A 65 -10.87 -3.76 -5.18
CA VAL A 65 -10.02 -2.73 -5.81
C VAL A 65 -10.67 -2.18 -7.09
N ASP A 66 -11.18 -3.05 -7.93
CA ASP A 66 -11.75 -2.66 -9.22
C ASP A 66 -13.28 -2.52 -9.16
N GLU A 67 -13.97 -3.41 -8.46
CA GLU A 67 -15.41 -3.36 -8.23
C GLU A 67 -15.69 -3.74 -6.77
N MET A 68 -15.93 -2.75 -5.91
CA MET A 68 -16.31 -3.01 -4.52
C MET A 68 -17.79 -3.39 -4.43
N SER A 69 -18.05 -4.63 -4.02
CA SER A 69 -19.35 -5.04 -3.51
C SER A 69 -19.54 -4.50 -2.08
N TRP A 70 -20.77 -4.18 -1.70
CA TRP A 70 -21.10 -3.74 -0.34
C TRP A 70 -20.74 -4.79 0.74
N ASP A 71 -20.62 -6.08 0.37
CA ASP A 71 -20.26 -7.18 1.26
C ASP A 71 -18.73 -7.40 1.37
N ASP A 72 -17.95 -6.78 0.50
CA ASP A 72 -16.49 -6.90 0.50
C ASP A 72 -15.83 -6.28 1.75
N LEU A 73 -16.56 -5.48 2.51
CA LEU A 73 -16.10 -4.89 3.76
C LEU A 73 -16.54 -5.68 5.01
N ASN A 74 -17.16 -6.84 4.85
CA ASN A 74 -17.53 -7.69 5.97
C ASN A 74 -16.31 -8.48 6.47
N ASP A 75 -15.85 -8.18 7.70
CA ASP A 75 -14.66 -8.80 8.29
C ASP A 75 -14.81 -10.32 8.48
N ASP A 76 -16.04 -10.82 8.62
CA ASP A 76 -16.31 -12.26 8.76
C ASP A 76 -15.92 -13.06 7.49
N ASN A 77 -15.73 -12.38 6.38
CA ASN A 77 -15.35 -13.01 5.11
C ASN A 77 -13.83 -13.21 4.97
N TYR A 78 -13.01 -12.68 5.91
CA TYR A 78 -11.56 -12.67 5.76
C TYR A 78 -10.84 -13.31 6.94
N ASP A 79 -9.98 -14.27 6.62
CA ASP A 79 -8.96 -14.81 7.53
C ASP A 79 -7.63 -14.12 7.20
N TRP A 80 -7.39 -12.99 7.84
CA TRP A 80 -6.18 -12.21 7.58
C TRP A 80 -4.95 -12.92 8.11
N PRO A 81 -3.88 -13.08 7.30
CA PRO A 81 -2.62 -13.63 7.77
C PRO A 81 -1.97 -12.72 8.82
N SER A 82 -0.99 -13.26 9.55
CA SER A 82 -0.23 -12.47 10.50
C SER A 82 0.60 -11.38 9.81
N VAL A 83 0.89 -10.29 10.54
CA VAL A 83 1.76 -9.21 10.05
C VAL A 83 3.12 -9.73 9.61
N ALA A 84 3.67 -10.72 10.33
CA ALA A 84 4.96 -11.34 9.98
C ALA A 84 4.92 -12.10 8.65
N GLU A 85 3.83 -12.84 8.38
CA GLU A 85 3.64 -13.55 7.11
C GLU A 85 3.51 -12.58 5.94
N VAL A 86 2.73 -11.49 6.12
CA VAL A 86 2.58 -10.48 5.07
C VAL A 86 3.90 -9.75 4.81
N LYS A 87 4.68 -9.43 5.85
CA LYS A 87 6.03 -8.85 5.68
C LYS A 87 6.97 -9.80 4.93
N ALA A 88 6.98 -11.09 5.27
CA ALA A 88 7.79 -12.08 4.56
C ALA A 88 7.39 -12.21 3.07
N TYR A 89 6.09 -12.13 2.77
CA TYR A 89 5.61 -12.08 1.40
C TYR A 89 6.09 -10.79 0.68
N ARG A 90 6.00 -9.64 1.32
CA ARG A 90 6.50 -8.36 0.77
C ARG A 90 7.98 -8.40 0.44
N ASP A 91 8.80 -9.05 1.29
CA ASP A 91 10.24 -9.22 1.02
C ASP A 91 10.49 -10.03 -0.25
N GLN A 92 9.70 -11.08 -0.49
CA GLN A 92 9.78 -11.87 -1.73
C GLN A 92 9.38 -11.04 -2.95
N VAL A 93 8.30 -10.27 -2.84
CA VAL A 93 7.85 -9.37 -3.91
C VAL A 93 8.90 -8.31 -4.20
N ARG A 94 9.50 -7.70 -3.17
CA ARG A 94 10.58 -6.73 -3.33
C ARG A 94 11.76 -7.34 -4.11
N ALA A 95 12.23 -8.51 -3.69
CA ALA A 95 13.33 -9.18 -4.37
C ALA A 95 13.01 -9.49 -5.85
N MET A 96 11.78 -9.87 -6.14
CA MET A 96 11.32 -10.11 -7.52
C MET A 96 11.28 -8.79 -8.31
N VAL A 97 10.73 -7.71 -7.76
CA VAL A 97 10.67 -6.40 -8.43
C VAL A 97 12.08 -5.85 -8.68
N ASP A 98 12.97 -5.93 -7.70
CA ASP A 98 14.37 -5.51 -7.84
C ASP A 98 15.06 -6.31 -8.97
N HIS A 99 14.86 -7.62 -9.01
CA HIS A 99 15.38 -8.47 -10.10
C HIS A 99 14.82 -8.06 -11.48
N VAL A 100 13.53 -7.78 -11.58
CA VAL A 100 12.91 -7.31 -12.83
C VAL A 100 13.54 -5.98 -13.27
N ILE A 101 13.74 -5.04 -12.34
CA ILE A 101 14.34 -3.73 -12.65
C ILE A 101 15.79 -3.89 -13.15
N GLU A 102 16.54 -4.81 -12.55
CA GLU A 102 17.95 -5.05 -12.91
C GLU A 102 18.13 -5.79 -14.24
N THR A 103 17.19 -6.67 -14.59
CA THR A 103 17.35 -7.58 -15.73
C THR A 103 16.55 -7.17 -16.97
N LEU A 104 15.46 -6.43 -16.79
CA LEU A 104 14.60 -6.01 -17.89
C LEU A 104 15.25 -4.89 -18.70
N PRO A 105 15.41 -5.02 -20.03
CA PRO A 105 15.97 -3.96 -20.85
C PRO A 105 15.11 -2.70 -20.80
N LEU A 106 15.69 -1.58 -20.37
CA LEU A 106 15.01 -0.31 -20.39
C LEU A 106 15.10 0.31 -21.81
N ALA A 107 13.94 0.51 -22.42
CA ALA A 107 13.79 1.29 -23.66
C ALA A 107 12.95 2.53 -23.40
N LEU A 108 13.29 3.64 -24.04
CA LEU A 108 12.52 4.89 -23.95
C LEU A 108 11.84 5.18 -25.30
N PRO A 109 10.66 5.79 -25.30
CA PRO A 109 9.86 6.19 -24.11
C PRO A 109 9.25 5.00 -23.37
N ILE A 110 8.92 5.19 -22.07
CA ILE A 110 8.09 4.24 -21.32
C ILE A 110 6.64 4.59 -21.61
N ASP A 111 6.00 3.81 -22.47
CA ASP A 111 4.60 3.92 -22.85
C ASP A 111 3.83 2.64 -22.51
N TRP A 112 2.58 2.54 -22.95
CA TRP A 112 1.67 1.44 -22.61
C TRP A 112 2.18 0.05 -23.01
N ASP A 113 2.99 -0.03 -24.07
CA ASP A 113 3.55 -1.28 -24.58
C ASP A 113 4.90 -1.62 -23.92
N ASN A 114 5.44 -0.70 -23.11
CA ASN A 114 6.71 -0.90 -22.43
C ASN A 114 6.51 -1.72 -21.13
N PRO A 115 7.26 -2.82 -20.91
CA PRO A 115 7.16 -3.62 -19.70
C PRO A 115 7.38 -2.82 -18.39
N PHE A 116 8.21 -1.76 -18.43
CA PHE A 116 8.41 -0.87 -17.27
C PHE A 116 7.17 -0.08 -16.90
N TRP A 117 6.14 0.00 -17.75
CA TRP A 117 4.89 0.65 -17.41
C TRP A 117 4.24 0.05 -16.16
N ALA A 118 4.27 -1.28 -16.01
CA ALA A 118 3.75 -1.97 -14.82
C ALA A 118 4.51 -1.57 -13.54
N ILE A 119 5.84 -1.38 -13.63
CA ILE A 119 6.65 -0.89 -12.50
C ILE A 119 6.27 0.55 -12.14
N MET A 120 6.14 1.44 -13.13
CA MET A 120 5.72 2.83 -12.90
C MET A 120 4.32 2.90 -12.27
N MET A 121 3.37 2.09 -12.76
CA MET A 121 2.05 1.98 -12.15
C MET A 121 2.14 1.53 -10.68
N GLY A 122 2.99 0.56 -10.36
CA GLY A 122 3.20 0.08 -9.00
C GLY A 122 3.76 1.16 -8.09
N ILE A 123 4.67 2.00 -8.57
CA ILE A 123 5.22 3.14 -7.82
C ILE A 123 4.13 4.16 -7.52
N GLU A 124 3.35 4.58 -8.50
CA GLU A 124 2.27 5.55 -8.30
C GLU A 124 1.15 4.99 -7.41
N HIS A 125 0.80 3.72 -7.58
CA HIS A 125 -0.14 3.03 -6.72
C HIS A 125 0.33 3.00 -5.24
N SER A 126 1.61 2.70 -5.00
CA SER A 126 2.17 2.73 -3.65
C SER A 126 2.13 4.14 -3.04
N ARG A 127 2.32 5.20 -3.83
CA ARG A 127 2.19 6.60 -3.37
C ARG A 127 0.77 6.94 -2.94
N ILE A 128 -0.23 6.51 -3.71
CA ILE A 128 -1.65 6.70 -3.36
C ILE A 128 -1.95 6.00 -2.03
N HIS A 129 -1.45 4.77 -1.85
CA HIS A 129 -1.70 4.03 -0.62
C HIS A 129 -0.89 4.55 0.58
N LEU A 130 0.27 5.15 0.38
CA LEU A 130 0.99 5.87 1.43
C LEU A 130 0.11 6.99 2.01
N GLU A 131 -0.55 7.77 1.16
CA GLU A 131 -1.48 8.81 1.56
C GLU A 131 -2.71 8.24 2.26
N THR A 132 -3.43 7.31 1.62
CA THR A 132 -4.68 6.77 2.16
C THR A 132 -4.48 5.97 3.44
N SER A 133 -3.39 5.20 3.56
CA SER A 133 -3.05 4.49 4.80
C SER A 133 -2.69 5.45 5.92
N SER A 134 -2.00 6.57 5.64
CA SER A 134 -1.73 7.61 6.64
C SER A 134 -3.01 8.22 7.20
N VAL A 135 -4.04 8.41 6.38
CA VAL A 135 -5.37 8.88 6.81
C VAL A 135 -6.04 7.86 7.74
N ILE A 136 -5.97 6.57 7.41
CA ILE A 136 -6.53 5.49 8.25
C ILE A 136 -5.81 5.42 9.60
N ILE A 137 -4.46 5.47 9.60
CA ILE A 137 -3.64 5.45 10.81
C ILE A 137 -4.01 6.60 11.76
N ARG A 138 -4.25 7.80 11.23
CA ARG A 138 -4.65 8.96 12.04
C ARG A 138 -6.05 8.83 12.66
N ARG A 139 -6.86 7.87 12.26
CA ARG A 139 -8.16 7.56 12.84
C ARG A 139 -8.12 6.47 13.91
N LEU A 140 -6.98 5.83 14.09
CA LEU A 140 -6.77 4.86 15.16
C LEU A 140 -6.77 5.56 16.54
N PRO A 141 -7.13 4.84 17.62
CA PRO A 141 -6.91 5.32 18.99
C PRO A 141 -5.44 5.65 19.24
N LEU A 142 -5.18 6.69 20.04
CA LEU A 142 -3.81 7.19 20.29
C LEU A 142 -2.88 6.16 20.94
N ASP A 143 -3.42 5.20 21.68
CA ASP A 143 -2.66 4.09 22.28
C ASP A 143 -2.24 3.02 21.26
N GLN A 144 -2.79 3.08 20.06
CA GLN A 144 -2.45 2.18 18.94
C GLN A 144 -1.41 2.76 17.99
N VAL A 145 -0.99 3.99 18.22
CA VAL A 145 0.01 4.68 17.39
C VAL A 145 1.15 5.22 18.22
N ARG A 146 2.32 5.35 17.62
CA ARG A 146 3.51 5.91 18.24
C ARG A 146 4.21 6.89 17.29
N PRO A 147 4.91 7.91 17.82
CA PRO A 147 5.73 8.79 17.00
C PRO A 147 6.88 7.98 16.39
N LEU A 148 7.23 8.32 15.16
CA LEU A 148 8.41 7.78 14.48
C LEU A 148 9.39 8.94 14.25
N PRO A 149 10.65 8.86 14.73
CA PRO A 149 11.62 9.95 14.58
C PRO A 149 11.94 10.34 13.13
N LEU A 150 11.66 9.44 12.20
CA LEU A 150 11.84 9.67 10.75
C LEU A 150 10.85 10.70 10.19
N TRP A 151 9.67 10.83 10.80
CA TRP A 151 8.64 11.77 10.37
C TRP A 151 8.73 13.01 11.23
N GLU A 152 9.35 14.04 10.70
CA GLU A 152 9.48 15.32 11.39
C GLU A 152 8.09 15.92 11.66
N ILE A 153 7.94 16.48 12.86
CA ILE A 153 6.73 17.24 13.20
C ILE A 153 6.83 18.57 12.47
N CYS A 154 5.76 18.96 11.80
CA CYS A 154 5.65 20.28 11.19
C CYS A 154 5.84 21.34 12.28
N GLU A 155 6.87 22.17 12.17
CA GLU A 155 7.17 23.25 13.14
C GLU A 155 6.23 24.44 12.99
N GLU A 156 5.55 24.53 11.85
CA GLU A 156 4.57 25.57 11.61
C GLU A 156 3.34 25.40 12.50
N SER A 157 3.20 26.29 13.47
CA SER A 157 2.03 26.36 14.33
C SER A 157 1.46 27.78 14.32
N GLY A 158 0.15 27.92 14.32
CA GLY A 158 -0.50 29.22 14.31
C GLY A 158 -1.99 29.14 14.00
N VAL A 159 -2.62 30.29 14.04
CA VAL A 159 -4.01 30.41 13.62
C VAL A 159 -4.09 30.27 12.10
N ALA A 160 -4.97 29.40 11.60
CA ALA A 160 -5.17 29.25 10.18
C ALA A 160 -5.47 30.59 9.53
N PRO A 161 -4.88 30.92 8.37
CA PRO A 161 -5.19 32.17 7.67
C PRO A 161 -6.67 32.19 7.29
N GLN A 162 -7.24 33.39 7.22
CA GLN A 162 -8.61 33.55 6.74
C GLN A 162 -8.70 33.10 5.28
N ASN A 163 -9.78 32.37 4.96
CA ASN A 163 -10.04 31.99 3.58
C ASN A 163 -10.27 33.25 2.73
N GLN A 164 -9.52 33.34 1.63
CA GLN A 164 -9.68 34.43 0.66
C GLN A 164 -9.52 33.89 -0.76
N LEU A 165 -10.18 34.53 -1.70
CA LEU A 165 -10.02 34.21 -3.11
C LEU A 165 -8.66 34.75 -3.57
N LEU A 166 -7.88 33.90 -4.22
CA LEU A 166 -6.66 34.30 -4.90
C LEU A 166 -7.00 34.59 -6.37
N SER A 167 -6.54 35.75 -6.86
CA SER A 167 -6.57 36.01 -8.30
C SER A 167 -5.48 35.15 -8.95
N VAL A 168 -5.87 34.34 -9.92
CA VAL A 168 -4.98 33.52 -10.76
C VAL A 168 -4.82 34.21 -12.11
#